data_ed09b40cd4a62cc112355b51be92b901
#
_entry.id   ed09b40cd4a62cc112355b51be92b901
#
_cell.length_a   1.000
_cell.length_b   1.000
_cell.length_c   1.000
_cell.angle_alpha   90.00
_cell.angle_beta   90.00
_cell.angle_gamma   90.00
#
_symmetry.space_group_name_H-M   'P 1'
#
loop_
_entity.id
_entity.type
_entity.pdbx_description
1 polymer ?
#
loop_
_entity_poly.entity_id
_entity_poly.type
_entity_poly.pdbx_seq_one_letter_code
_entity_poly.pdbx_strand_id
1 'polypeptide(L)'
;MPFFHDQDRSSLRRMYFEAWRKHRESLPVEPVEDQIIRVVTLHPEYSQLLESGPAALDRDYTPEEGQTNPFLHMGLHLAIREQVATDRPAGIAAVYRALAARLGDVHDAEHAMIERLGEALWNAQRVGLPPDEARYLESLRKLL
;
A
#
# COMPACT_ATOMS: atom_id res chain seq x y z
N MET A 1 13.95 -2.66 -16.18
CA MET A 1 14.81 -2.34 -15.05
C MET A 1 14.06 -2.64 -13.76
N PRO A 2 14.58 -3.49 -12.92
CA PRO A 2 13.95 -3.67 -11.63
C PRO A 2 14.05 -2.37 -10.85
N PHE A 3 12.92 -1.93 -10.30
CA PHE A 3 12.91 -0.70 -9.52
C PHE A 3 13.62 -0.89 -8.19
N PHE A 4 13.73 -2.13 -7.72
CA PHE A 4 14.28 -2.41 -6.42
C PHE A 4 15.33 -3.50 -6.52
N HIS A 5 16.55 -3.18 -6.09
CA HIS A 5 17.55 -4.19 -5.78
C HIS A 5 17.21 -4.80 -4.42
N ASP A 6 17.79 -5.94 -4.10
CA ASP A 6 17.56 -6.57 -2.79
C ASP A 6 17.85 -5.61 -1.64
N GLN A 7 18.89 -4.79 -1.80
CA GLN A 7 19.26 -3.79 -0.80
C GLN A 7 18.17 -2.73 -0.64
N ASP A 8 17.57 -2.28 -1.75
CA ASP A 8 16.48 -1.29 -1.72
C ASP A 8 15.24 -1.87 -1.07
N ARG A 9 14.93 -3.13 -1.36
CA ARG A 9 13.81 -3.83 -0.76
C ARG A 9 13.97 -3.93 0.77
N SER A 10 15.17 -4.30 1.23
CA SER A 10 15.45 -4.37 2.66
C SER A 10 15.35 -3.00 3.32
N SER A 11 15.83 -1.94 2.64
CA SER A 11 15.76 -0.58 3.15
C SER A 11 14.32 -0.11 3.32
N LEU A 12 13.45 -0.41 2.34
CA LEU A 12 12.03 -0.08 2.41
C LEU A 12 11.35 -0.84 3.54
N ARG A 13 11.64 -2.13 3.67
CA ARG A 13 11.06 -2.95 4.74
C ARG A 13 11.49 -2.45 6.12
N ARG A 14 12.77 -2.04 6.25
CA ARG A 14 13.26 -1.48 7.50
C ARG A 14 12.50 -0.23 7.91
N MET A 15 12.05 0.56 6.94
CA MET A 15 11.23 1.74 7.23
C MET A 15 9.95 1.36 7.97
N TYR A 16 9.30 0.26 7.58
CA TYR A 16 8.12 -0.26 8.27
C TYR A 16 8.44 -0.69 9.69
N PHE A 17 9.53 -1.45 9.87
CA PHE A 17 9.95 -1.90 11.19
C PHE A 17 10.31 -0.73 12.10
N GLU A 18 11.02 0.25 11.57
CA GLU A 18 11.44 1.43 12.34
C GLU A 18 10.25 2.29 12.75
N ALA A 19 9.29 2.50 11.84
CA ALA A 19 8.08 3.26 12.15
C ALA A 19 7.29 2.57 13.27
N TRP A 20 7.13 1.26 13.20
CA TRP A 20 6.39 0.52 14.22
C TRP A 20 7.12 0.51 15.56
N ARG A 21 8.46 0.37 15.54
CA ARG A 21 9.27 0.46 16.76
C ARG A 21 9.09 1.82 17.44
N LYS A 22 9.18 2.90 16.68
CA LYS A 22 8.99 4.25 17.22
C LYS A 22 7.61 4.40 17.83
N HIS A 23 6.61 3.87 17.18
CA HIS A 23 5.24 3.92 17.71
C HIS A 23 5.13 3.20 19.05
N ARG A 24 5.70 2.01 19.15
CA ARG A 24 5.65 1.21 20.38
C ARG A 24 6.39 1.88 21.52
N GLU A 25 7.46 2.61 21.20
CA GLU A 25 8.29 3.32 22.21
C GLU A 25 7.85 4.76 22.42
N SER A 26 6.76 5.18 21.80
CA SER A 26 6.21 6.54 21.89
C SER A 26 7.20 7.61 21.49
N LEU A 27 8.03 7.33 20.48
CA LEU A 27 9.01 8.26 19.95
C LEU A 27 8.40 9.15 18.86
N PRO A 28 8.99 10.33 18.60
CA PRO A 28 8.56 11.16 17.47
C PRO A 28 8.74 10.44 16.14
N VAL A 29 7.79 10.66 15.22
CA VAL A 29 7.80 10.01 13.90
C VAL A 29 7.72 11.04 12.78
N GLU A 30 8.29 10.67 11.63
CA GLU A 30 8.18 11.45 10.41
C GLU A 30 6.79 11.26 9.80
N PRO A 31 6.33 12.17 8.91
CA PRO A 31 5.01 12.04 8.29
C PRO A 31 4.77 10.71 7.58
N VAL A 32 5.76 10.18 6.86
CA VAL A 32 5.61 8.89 6.20
C VAL A 32 5.49 7.75 7.22
N GLU A 33 6.23 7.85 8.32
CA GLU A 33 6.15 6.87 9.39
C GLU A 33 4.77 6.88 10.04
N ASP A 34 4.19 8.06 10.22
CA ASP A 34 2.84 8.20 10.76
C ASP A 34 1.81 7.49 9.86
N GLN A 35 1.95 7.62 8.54
CA GLN A 35 1.08 6.93 7.60
C GLN A 35 1.25 5.40 7.69
N ILE A 36 2.47 4.93 7.81
CA ILE A 36 2.75 3.50 8.01
C ILE A 36 2.06 3.00 9.28
N ILE A 37 2.19 3.74 10.37
CA ILE A 37 1.59 3.37 11.65
C ILE A 37 0.07 3.26 11.52
N ARG A 38 -0.57 4.18 10.82
CA ARG A 38 -2.01 4.16 10.59
C ARG A 38 -2.45 2.92 9.84
N VAL A 39 -1.71 2.55 8.80
CA VAL A 39 -2.00 1.34 8.02
C VAL A 39 -1.81 0.09 8.87
N VAL A 40 -0.70 0.00 9.60
CA VAL A 40 -0.42 -1.16 10.45
C VAL A 40 -1.47 -1.32 11.56
N THR A 41 -1.91 -0.21 12.13
CA THR A 41 -2.92 -0.23 13.19
C THR A 41 -4.23 -0.86 12.72
N LEU A 42 -4.57 -0.70 11.45
CA LEU A 42 -5.78 -1.27 10.86
C LEU A 42 -5.62 -2.75 10.47
N HIS A 43 -4.41 -3.28 10.57
CA HIS A 43 -4.09 -4.65 10.15
C HIS A 43 -3.30 -5.36 11.25
N PRO A 44 -3.98 -6.00 12.22
CA PRO A 44 -3.27 -6.66 13.34
C PRO A 44 -2.22 -7.67 12.89
N GLU A 45 -2.43 -8.34 11.75
CA GLU A 45 -1.46 -9.29 11.20
C GLU A 45 -0.14 -8.62 10.84
N TYR A 46 -0.15 -7.34 10.49
CA TYR A 46 1.06 -6.60 10.18
C TYR A 46 1.84 -6.23 11.44
N SER A 47 1.14 -5.87 12.52
CA SER A 47 1.82 -5.56 13.76
C SER A 47 2.56 -6.80 14.30
N GLN A 48 1.96 -7.97 14.18
CA GLN A 48 2.62 -9.22 14.56
C GLN A 48 3.87 -9.47 13.73
N LEU A 49 3.78 -9.26 12.41
CA LEU A 49 4.91 -9.41 11.51
C LEU A 49 6.05 -8.47 11.89
N LEU A 50 5.74 -7.19 12.13
CA LEU A 50 6.75 -6.19 12.44
C LEU A 50 7.36 -6.37 13.83
N GLU A 51 6.70 -7.09 14.70
CA GLU A 51 7.20 -7.44 16.02
C GLU A 51 7.99 -8.74 16.03
N SER A 52 7.94 -9.53 14.94
CA SER A 52 8.60 -10.83 14.86
C SER A 52 10.11 -10.75 14.67
N GLY A 53 10.63 -9.58 14.32
CA GLY A 53 12.05 -9.34 14.23
C GLY A 53 12.59 -9.35 12.80
N PRO A 54 13.94 -9.20 12.68
CA PRO A 54 14.57 -8.92 11.38
C PRO A 54 14.54 -10.06 10.37
N ALA A 55 14.19 -11.28 10.77
CA ALA A 55 14.11 -12.39 9.84
C ALA A 55 13.10 -12.15 8.72
N ALA A 56 12.05 -11.35 8.99
CA ALA A 56 11.05 -11.01 8.00
C ALA A 56 11.57 -10.06 6.92
N LEU A 57 12.70 -9.37 7.17
CA LEU A 57 13.28 -8.43 6.20
C LEU A 57 13.68 -9.10 4.89
N ASP A 58 14.17 -10.32 4.96
CA ASP A 58 14.73 -11.00 3.79
C ASP A 58 13.81 -12.09 3.25
N ARG A 59 12.65 -12.29 3.87
CA ARG A 59 11.73 -13.34 3.43
C ARG A 59 11.10 -13.00 2.09
N ASP A 60 11.07 -13.99 1.20
CA ASP A 60 10.37 -13.89 -0.07
C ASP A 60 8.94 -14.39 0.10
N TYR A 61 8.01 -13.62 -0.47
CA TYR A 61 6.60 -13.98 -0.48
C TYR A 61 6.20 -14.24 -1.93
N THR A 62 5.98 -15.50 -2.28
CA THR A 62 5.69 -15.91 -3.65
C THR A 62 4.28 -16.46 -3.77
N PRO A 63 3.65 -16.29 -4.96
CA PRO A 63 2.35 -16.90 -5.21
C PRO A 63 2.35 -18.42 -5.05
N GLU A 64 3.48 -19.06 -5.36
CA GLU A 64 3.63 -20.51 -5.25
C GLU A 64 3.50 -20.99 -3.82
N GLU A 65 3.88 -20.18 -2.86
CA GLU A 65 3.75 -20.48 -1.44
C GLU A 65 2.36 -20.16 -0.90
N GLY A 66 1.48 -19.62 -1.74
CA GLY A 66 0.14 -19.23 -1.33
C GLY A 66 0.10 -18.06 -0.36
N GLN A 67 1.18 -17.28 -0.29
CA GLN A 67 1.31 -16.18 0.65
C GLN A 67 1.23 -14.84 -0.07
N THR A 68 0.44 -13.92 0.51
CA THR A 68 0.41 -12.54 0.06
C THR A 68 1.60 -11.80 0.66
N ASN A 69 2.26 -10.98 -0.15
CA ASN A 69 3.36 -10.15 0.32
C ASN A 69 2.79 -9.00 1.17
N PRO A 70 2.96 -9.01 2.50
CA PRO A 70 2.38 -7.99 3.35
C PRO A 70 3.01 -6.61 3.14
N PHE A 71 4.27 -6.56 2.74
CA PHE A 71 4.93 -5.28 2.46
C PHE A 71 4.38 -4.64 1.21
N LEU A 72 4.09 -5.45 0.19
CA LEU A 72 3.43 -4.96 -1.02
C LEU A 72 2.04 -4.41 -0.68
N HIS A 73 1.27 -5.15 0.10
CA HIS A 73 -0.08 -4.72 0.48
C HIS A 73 -0.06 -3.42 1.28
N MET A 74 0.86 -3.29 2.26
CA MET A 74 1.06 -2.04 2.99
C MET A 74 1.43 -0.90 2.05
N GLY A 75 2.33 -1.17 1.10
CA GLY A 75 2.74 -0.17 0.10
C GLY A 75 1.59 0.29 -0.77
N LEU A 76 0.68 -0.60 -1.13
CA LEU A 76 -0.51 -0.24 -1.90
C LEU A 76 -1.47 0.65 -1.10
N HIS A 77 -1.64 0.37 0.19
CA HIS A 77 -2.40 1.27 1.07
C HIS A 77 -1.80 2.66 1.10
N LEU A 78 -0.47 2.74 1.26
CA LEU A 78 0.23 4.04 1.28
C LEU A 78 0.06 4.77 -0.05
N ALA A 79 0.13 4.04 -1.17
CA ALA A 79 -0.03 4.63 -2.50
C ALA A 79 -1.44 5.22 -2.67
N ILE A 80 -2.47 4.50 -2.28
CA ILE A 80 -3.84 5.01 -2.35
C ILE A 80 -4.00 6.27 -1.50
N ARG A 81 -3.48 6.26 -0.27
CA ARG A 81 -3.55 7.42 0.62
C ARG A 81 -2.87 8.64 0.03
N GLU A 82 -1.70 8.43 -0.60
CA GLU A 82 -0.98 9.51 -1.28
C GLU A 82 -1.77 10.04 -2.47
N GLN A 83 -2.32 9.15 -3.29
CA GLN A 83 -3.13 9.53 -4.45
C GLN A 83 -4.34 10.37 -4.03
N VAL A 84 -5.04 9.93 -2.99
CA VAL A 84 -6.23 10.65 -2.50
C VAL A 84 -5.84 12.00 -1.91
N ALA A 85 -4.75 12.05 -1.14
CA ALA A 85 -4.29 13.28 -0.49
C ALA A 85 -3.86 14.34 -1.51
N THR A 86 -3.28 13.92 -2.63
CA THR A 86 -2.79 14.83 -3.68
C THR A 86 -3.76 14.98 -4.85
N ASP A 87 -4.86 14.23 -4.83
CA ASP A 87 -5.83 14.14 -5.93
C ASP A 87 -5.13 13.81 -7.25
N ARG A 88 -4.29 12.80 -7.25
CA ARG A 88 -3.58 12.33 -8.45
C ARG A 88 -3.78 10.84 -8.63
N PRO A 89 -4.35 10.38 -9.76
CA PRO A 89 -4.85 11.18 -10.91
C PRO A 89 -6.04 12.07 -10.52
N ALA A 90 -6.18 13.18 -11.23
CA ALA A 90 -7.23 14.17 -10.93
C ALA A 90 -8.60 13.51 -10.93
N GLY A 91 -9.34 13.69 -9.86
CA GLY A 91 -10.66 13.10 -9.66
C GLY A 91 -10.69 11.91 -8.71
N ILE A 92 -9.53 11.35 -8.36
CA ILE A 92 -9.49 10.15 -7.50
C ILE A 92 -10.02 10.41 -6.09
N ALA A 93 -9.81 11.62 -5.56
CA ALA A 93 -10.30 11.96 -4.23
C ALA A 93 -11.83 11.94 -4.18
N ALA A 94 -12.49 12.42 -5.23
CA ALA A 94 -13.95 12.39 -5.33
C ALA A 94 -14.47 10.95 -5.44
N VAL A 95 -13.79 10.11 -6.21
CA VAL A 95 -14.13 8.68 -6.33
C VAL A 95 -14.02 8.00 -4.98
N TYR A 96 -12.94 8.27 -4.25
CA TYR A 96 -12.73 7.69 -2.93
C TYR A 96 -13.87 8.07 -1.98
N ARG A 97 -14.24 9.34 -1.92
CA ARG A 97 -15.33 9.81 -1.06
C ARG A 97 -16.65 9.17 -1.42
N ALA A 98 -16.97 9.07 -2.71
CA ALA A 98 -18.20 8.46 -3.17
C ALA A 98 -18.24 6.96 -2.84
N LEU A 99 -17.11 6.28 -3.03
CA LEU A 99 -17.01 4.85 -2.75
C LEU A 99 -17.13 4.58 -1.25
N ALA A 100 -16.48 5.40 -0.42
CA ALA A 100 -16.57 5.28 1.03
C ALA A 100 -18.00 5.48 1.52
N ALA A 101 -18.71 6.45 0.94
CA ALA A 101 -20.12 6.69 1.27
C ALA A 101 -20.99 5.50 0.88
N ARG A 102 -20.74 4.92 -0.30
CA ARG A 102 -21.50 3.78 -0.79
C ARG A 102 -21.27 2.53 0.05
N LEU A 103 -20.03 2.25 0.41
CA LEU A 103 -19.67 1.04 1.17
C LEU A 103 -19.86 1.24 2.69
N GLY A 104 -19.94 2.48 3.13
CA GLY A 104 -20.13 2.79 4.55
C GLY A 104 -18.85 2.68 5.38
N ASP A 105 -17.69 2.52 4.75
CA ASP A 105 -16.43 2.33 5.45
C ASP A 105 -15.26 2.77 4.57
N VAL A 106 -14.39 3.64 5.09
CA VAL A 106 -13.24 4.14 4.34
C VAL A 106 -12.19 3.05 4.09
N HIS A 107 -12.06 2.10 5.01
CA HIS A 107 -11.10 1.00 4.86
C HIS A 107 -11.54 0.05 3.74
N ASP A 108 -12.83 -0.25 3.65
CA ASP A 108 -13.38 -1.06 2.56
C ASP A 108 -13.20 -0.37 1.21
N ALA A 109 -13.40 0.95 1.17
CA ALA A 109 -13.16 1.73 -0.04
C ALA A 109 -11.69 1.65 -0.47
N GLU A 110 -10.78 1.80 0.48
CA GLU A 110 -9.34 1.73 0.22
C GLU A 110 -8.96 0.35 -0.31
N HIS A 111 -9.48 -0.73 0.27
CA HIS A 111 -9.23 -2.09 -0.21
C HIS A 111 -9.74 -2.31 -1.64
N ALA A 112 -10.94 -1.81 -1.96
CA ALA A 112 -11.48 -1.93 -3.31
C ALA A 112 -10.59 -1.18 -4.33
N MET A 113 -10.09 -0.02 -3.95
CA MET A 113 -9.20 0.76 -4.80
C MET A 113 -7.84 0.08 -4.98
N ILE A 114 -7.33 -0.58 -3.95
CA ILE A 114 -6.07 -1.32 -4.00
C ILE A 114 -6.12 -2.41 -5.07
N GLU A 115 -7.22 -3.11 -5.20
CA GLU A 115 -7.37 -4.15 -6.23
C GLU A 115 -7.20 -3.56 -7.63
N ARG A 116 -7.77 -2.38 -7.88
CA ARG A 116 -7.65 -1.72 -9.17
C ARG A 116 -6.25 -1.18 -9.42
N LEU A 117 -5.62 -0.66 -8.37
CA LEU A 117 -4.23 -0.20 -8.47
C LEU A 117 -3.30 -1.37 -8.78
N GLY A 118 -3.45 -2.49 -8.08
CA GLY A 118 -2.67 -3.69 -8.32
C GLY A 118 -2.79 -4.17 -9.76
N GLU A 119 -3.99 -4.19 -10.31
CA GLU A 119 -4.23 -4.53 -11.71
C GLU A 119 -3.51 -3.57 -12.66
N ALA A 120 -3.63 -2.26 -12.41
CA ALA A 120 -2.98 -1.26 -13.25
C ALA A 120 -1.47 -1.40 -13.26
N LEU A 121 -0.88 -1.65 -12.09
CA LEU A 121 0.56 -1.83 -11.96
C LEU A 121 1.02 -3.12 -12.64
N TRP A 122 0.27 -4.21 -12.46
CA TRP A 122 0.59 -5.48 -13.09
C TRP A 122 0.53 -5.37 -14.62
N ASN A 123 -0.50 -4.73 -15.16
CA ASN A 123 -0.63 -4.52 -16.61
C ASN A 123 0.52 -3.67 -17.16
N ALA A 124 0.88 -2.59 -16.46
CA ALA A 124 1.98 -1.72 -16.85
C ALA A 124 3.29 -2.49 -16.90
N GLN A 125 3.56 -3.28 -15.86
CA GLN A 125 4.77 -4.08 -15.77
C GLN A 125 4.84 -5.12 -16.89
N ARG A 126 3.71 -5.77 -17.19
CA ARG A 126 3.63 -6.80 -18.22
C ARG A 126 3.96 -6.26 -19.61
N VAL A 127 3.52 -5.04 -19.92
CA VAL A 127 3.75 -4.44 -21.24
C VAL A 127 4.98 -3.51 -21.28
N GLY A 128 5.63 -3.28 -20.13
CA GLY A 128 6.82 -2.46 -20.05
C GLY A 128 6.56 -0.97 -20.23
N LEU A 129 5.38 -0.49 -19.92
CA LEU A 129 5.00 0.92 -20.03
C LEU A 129 4.59 1.46 -18.67
N PRO A 130 4.62 2.81 -18.48
CA PRO A 130 4.07 3.39 -17.28
C PRO A 130 2.58 3.08 -17.13
N PRO A 131 2.03 3.08 -15.91
CA PRO A 131 0.59 2.87 -15.72
C PRO A 131 -0.22 3.92 -16.46
N ASP A 132 -1.32 3.46 -17.07
CA ASP A 132 -2.27 4.34 -17.76
C ASP A 132 -3.22 4.93 -16.73
N GLU A 133 -2.96 6.18 -16.34
CA GLU A 133 -3.74 6.84 -15.29
C GLU A 133 -5.21 7.02 -15.65
N ALA A 134 -5.50 7.35 -16.91
CA ALA A 134 -6.88 7.53 -17.35
C ALA A 134 -7.67 6.22 -17.26
N ARG A 135 -7.06 5.13 -17.67
CA ARG A 135 -7.68 3.81 -17.62
C ARG A 135 -7.86 3.34 -16.17
N TYR A 136 -6.88 3.61 -15.34
CA TYR A 136 -6.95 3.31 -13.93
C TYR A 136 -8.12 4.06 -13.27
N LEU A 137 -8.21 5.38 -13.49
CA LEU A 137 -9.29 6.19 -12.93
C LEU A 137 -10.66 5.70 -13.42
N GLU A 138 -10.76 5.34 -14.69
CA GLU A 138 -12.00 4.79 -15.25
C GLU A 138 -12.39 3.49 -14.55
N SER A 139 -11.42 2.61 -14.28
CA SER A 139 -11.67 1.36 -13.57
C SER A 139 -12.17 1.61 -12.14
N LEU A 140 -11.66 2.66 -11.50
CA LEU A 140 -12.12 3.04 -10.16
C LEU A 140 -13.57 3.55 -10.20
N ARG A 141 -13.91 4.34 -11.22
CA ARG A 141 -15.28 4.85 -11.38
C ARG A 141 -16.30 3.74 -11.56
N LYS A 142 -15.87 2.62 -12.13
CA LYS A 142 -16.75 1.45 -12.29
C LYS A 142 -17.12 0.79 -10.96
N LEU A 143 -16.41 1.11 -9.89
CA LEU A 143 -16.73 0.63 -8.56
C LEU A 143 -17.93 1.37 -7.95
N LEU A 144 -18.25 2.53 -8.48
CA LEU A 144 -19.39 3.30 -8.02
C LEU A 144 -20.69 2.75 -8.60
#